data_9253ac48b38245dc99efd278ce18a6b1
#
_entry.id   9253ac48b38245dc99efd278ce18a6b1
#
_cell.length_a   1.000
_cell.length_b   1.000
_cell.length_c   1.000
_cell.angle_alpha   90.00
_cell.angle_beta   90.00
_cell.angle_gamma   90.00
#
_symmetry.space_group_name_H-M   'P 1'
#
loop_
_entity.id
_entity.type
_entity.pdbx_description
1 polymer ?
#
loop_
_entity_poly.entity_id
_entity_poly.type
_entity_poly.pdbx_seq_one_letter_code
_entity_poly.pdbx_strand_id
1 'polypeptide(L)'
;MQSRKRHPHNSNLRLCQGDTWRHRRIYSSDTQGLVEDYLLKIDQVIARALEEHPRTFAIRVDLRYPGFFDESAIKHDDITCFIKSLKSQLEADARRKESEGKRVHPCTLRYVWAKEQCSSEHPHFHVILLLNRDRYNGLGDFTSPSHQDGLRGQAFNEPALNLSGRIIRAWASALDLDDRDAQALVHFCQDGCYRVNHNDPEGLDALFERVSYLAKVETKRYGTGHRCFGSSQR
;
A
#
# COMPACT_ATOMS: atom_id res chain seq x y z
N MET A 1 -12.87 2.48 -34.51
CA MET A 1 -13.08 3.03 -33.13
C MET A 1 -13.42 1.87 -32.24
N GLN A 2 -12.49 1.36 -31.40
CA GLN A 2 -12.81 0.32 -30.44
C GLN A 2 -13.79 0.88 -29.41
N SER A 3 -14.95 0.22 -29.26
CA SER A 3 -15.95 0.55 -28.24
C SER A 3 -15.28 0.44 -26.86
N ARG A 4 -15.10 1.56 -26.16
CA ARG A 4 -14.53 1.56 -24.80
C ARG A 4 -15.48 0.81 -23.88
N LYS A 5 -15.04 -0.30 -23.33
CA LYS A 5 -15.82 -1.10 -22.37
C LYS A 5 -16.06 -0.29 -21.10
N ARG A 6 -17.26 -0.35 -20.56
CA ARG A 6 -17.63 0.29 -19.29
C ARG A 6 -17.80 -0.76 -18.21
N HIS A 7 -17.63 -0.33 -16.97
CA HIS A 7 -17.80 -1.19 -15.81
C HIS A 7 -19.26 -1.68 -15.71
N PRO A 8 -19.52 -2.99 -15.51
CA PRO A 8 -20.88 -3.54 -15.53
C PRO A 8 -21.82 -2.97 -14.46
N HIS A 9 -21.27 -2.63 -13.28
CA HIS A 9 -22.05 -2.10 -12.16
C HIS A 9 -21.87 -0.59 -11.91
N ASN A 10 -21.05 0.10 -12.74
CA ASN A 10 -20.86 1.54 -12.66
C ASN A 10 -20.46 2.11 -14.02
N SER A 11 -21.44 2.50 -14.80
CA SER A 11 -21.25 3.00 -16.17
C SER A 11 -20.38 4.26 -16.27
N ASN A 12 -20.11 4.96 -15.16
CA ASN A 12 -19.20 6.12 -15.14
C ASN A 12 -17.73 5.69 -15.25
N LEU A 13 -17.39 4.44 -14.88
CA LEU A 13 -16.04 3.92 -14.93
C LEU A 13 -15.73 3.30 -16.30
N ARG A 14 -14.66 3.78 -16.92
CA ARG A 14 -14.11 3.22 -18.16
C ARG A 14 -13.11 2.13 -17.84
N LEU A 15 -13.08 1.10 -18.68
CA LEU A 15 -12.20 -0.05 -18.53
C LEU A 15 -11.15 -0.08 -19.64
N CYS A 16 -9.92 -0.25 -19.23
CA CYS A 16 -8.80 -0.63 -20.08
C CYS A 16 -8.74 -2.15 -20.16
N GLN A 17 -8.58 -2.68 -21.35
CA GLN A 17 -8.37 -4.10 -21.62
C GLN A 17 -7.05 -4.29 -22.36
N GLY A 18 -6.48 -5.50 -22.24
CA GLY A 18 -5.18 -5.82 -22.81
C GLY A 18 -4.06 -5.66 -21.78
N ASP A 19 -2.85 -5.63 -22.25
CA ASP A 19 -1.61 -5.67 -21.46
C ASP A 19 -0.87 -4.33 -21.39
N THR A 20 -1.41 -3.31 -22.04
CA THR A 20 -0.80 -1.98 -22.11
C THR A 20 -1.80 -0.86 -21.90
N TRP A 21 -1.34 0.21 -21.23
CA TRP A 21 -2.05 1.48 -21.07
C TRP A 21 -1.07 2.63 -21.26
N ARG A 22 -1.37 3.54 -22.19
CA ARG A 22 -0.48 4.68 -22.53
C ARG A 22 0.99 4.26 -22.74
N HIS A 23 1.19 3.17 -23.49
CA HIS A 23 2.50 2.57 -23.82
C HIS A 23 3.23 1.90 -22.65
N ARG A 24 2.64 1.84 -21.45
CA ARG A 24 3.18 1.11 -20.31
C ARG A 24 2.53 -0.25 -20.17
N ARG A 25 3.28 -1.25 -19.78
CA ARG A 25 2.73 -2.55 -19.39
C ARG A 25 1.86 -2.40 -18.15
N ILE A 26 0.74 -3.11 -18.16
CA ILE A 26 -0.19 -3.20 -17.04
C ILE A 26 -0.45 -4.66 -16.70
N TYR A 27 -0.91 -4.89 -15.49
CA TYR A 27 -1.34 -6.21 -15.06
C TYR A 27 -2.38 -6.77 -16.04
N SER A 28 -2.04 -7.91 -16.66
CA SER A 28 -2.88 -8.62 -17.62
C SER A 28 -3.04 -10.06 -17.18
N SER A 29 -4.04 -10.34 -16.39
CA SER A 29 -4.55 -11.70 -16.21
C SER A 29 -5.92 -11.77 -16.84
N ASP A 30 -6.60 -12.93 -16.76
CA ASP A 30 -8.00 -13.12 -17.18
C ASP A 30 -8.98 -12.22 -16.41
N THR A 31 -8.72 -10.92 -16.43
CA THR A 31 -9.50 -9.90 -15.73
C THR A 31 -10.58 -9.33 -16.63
N GLN A 32 -11.66 -8.84 -16.02
CA GLN A 32 -12.69 -8.07 -16.73
C GLN A 32 -12.15 -6.72 -17.23
N GLY A 33 -10.91 -6.38 -16.89
CA GLY A 33 -10.22 -5.16 -17.24
C GLY A 33 -9.82 -4.33 -16.01
N LEU A 34 -9.06 -3.27 -16.26
CA LEU A 34 -8.62 -2.33 -15.25
C LEU A 34 -9.37 -1.00 -15.37
N VAL A 35 -9.72 -0.37 -14.24
CA VAL A 35 -10.39 0.92 -14.22
C VAL A 35 -9.43 2.03 -14.65
N GLU A 36 -9.71 2.71 -15.79
CA GLU A 36 -8.82 3.75 -16.35
C GLU A 36 -8.55 4.90 -15.38
N ASP A 37 -9.57 5.33 -14.63
CA ASP A 37 -9.42 6.43 -13.65
C ASP A 37 -8.51 6.02 -12.47
N TYR A 38 -8.45 4.73 -12.12
CA TYR A 38 -7.53 4.23 -11.11
C TYR A 38 -6.10 4.15 -11.66
N LEU A 39 -5.93 3.69 -12.90
CA LEU A 39 -4.61 3.71 -13.57
C LEU A 39 -4.06 5.13 -13.64
N LEU A 40 -4.89 6.11 -14.00
CA LEU A 40 -4.48 7.52 -14.04
C LEU A 40 -4.04 8.04 -12.66
N LYS A 41 -4.76 7.69 -11.60
CA LYS A 41 -4.40 8.07 -10.23
C LYS A 41 -3.11 7.40 -9.77
N ILE A 42 -2.90 6.13 -10.11
CA ILE A 42 -1.65 5.41 -9.83
C ILE A 42 -0.49 6.13 -10.50
N ASP A 43 -0.59 6.42 -11.80
CA ASP A 43 0.44 7.12 -12.57
C ASP A 43 0.79 8.49 -11.94
N GLN A 44 -0.22 9.27 -11.59
CA GLN A 44 -0.05 10.58 -10.95
C GLN A 44 0.62 10.48 -9.57
N VAL A 45 0.32 9.46 -8.77
CA VAL A 45 0.94 9.29 -7.45
C VAL A 45 2.40 8.89 -7.59
N ILE A 46 2.73 7.99 -8.52
CA ILE A 46 4.12 7.60 -8.79
C ILE A 46 4.92 8.81 -9.31
N ALA A 47 4.37 9.58 -10.25
CA ALA A 47 5.01 10.77 -10.78
C ALA A 47 5.34 11.79 -9.67
N ARG A 48 4.35 12.11 -8.80
CA ARG A 48 4.56 13.02 -7.66
C ARG A 48 5.57 12.51 -6.66
N ALA A 49 5.58 11.20 -6.38
CA ALA A 49 6.57 10.62 -5.48
C ALA A 49 8.00 10.83 -6.01
N LEU A 50 8.20 10.70 -7.32
CA LEU A 50 9.50 10.88 -7.97
C LEU A 50 9.90 12.36 -8.14
N GLU A 51 8.93 13.27 -8.32
CA GLU A 51 9.18 14.71 -8.30
C GLU A 51 9.70 15.16 -6.93
N GLU A 52 9.10 14.67 -5.84
CA GLU A 52 9.53 15.01 -4.48
C GLU A 52 10.80 14.26 -4.05
N HIS A 53 10.90 13.01 -4.45
CA HIS A 53 11.98 12.09 -4.09
C HIS A 53 12.46 11.35 -5.33
N PRO A 54 13.44 11.91 -6.09
CA PRO A 54 13.95 11.29 -7.33
C PRO A 54 14.45 9.86 -7.14
N ARG A 55 14.76 9.47 -5.91
CA ARG A 55 15.04 8.10 -5.46
C ARG A 55 13.91 7.67 -4.54
N THR A 56 13.03 6.83 -5.05
CA THR A 56 11.84 6.37 -4.33
C THR A 56 11.96 4.90 -3.94
N PHE A 57 11.54 4.59 -2.72
CA PHE A 57 11.35 3.24 -2.23
C PHE A 57 9.85 2.95 -2.17
N ALA A 58 9.39 2.01 -2.99
CA ALA A 58 7.99 1.61 -3.03
C ALA A 58 7.82 0.21 -2.41
N ILE A 59 6.75 0.05 -1.62
CA ILE A 59 6.46 -1.18 -0.89
C ILE A 59 5.01 -1.56 -1.15
N ARG A 60 4.79 -2.82 -1.56
CA ARG A 60 3.46 -3.43 -1.54
C ARG A 60 3.25 -4.15 -0.21
N VAL A 61 2.15 -3.85 0.45
CA VAL A 61 1.71 -4.49 1.69
C VAL A 61 0.21 -4.80 1.61
N ASP A 62 -0.18 -5.97 2.11
CA ASP A 62 -1.58 -6.36 2.22
C ASP A 62 -1.98 -6.31 3.70
N LEU A 63 -3.08 -5.59 4.00
CA LEU A 63 -3.61 -5.42 5.35
C LEU A 63 -4.91 -6.21 5.48
N ARG A 64 -4.98 -7.07 6.49
CA ARG A 64 -6.09 -7.97 6.73
C ARG A 64 -6.76 -7.67 8.08
N TYR A 65 -7.99 -8.11 8.23
CA TYR A 65 -8.70 -8.09 9.50
C TYR A 65 -8.54 -9.43 10.24
N PRO A 66 -8.62 -9.42 11.59
CA PRO A 66 -8.66 -10.66 12.37
C PRO A 66 -9.91 -11.49 12.01
N GLY A 67 -9.80 -12.80 12.03
CA GLY A 67 -10.93 -13.69 11.75
C GLY A 67 -12.06 -13.61 12.80
N PHE A 68 -11.78 -13.10 14.01
CA PHE A 68 -12.77 -12.91 15.06
C PHE A 68 -13.53 -11.56 14.98
N PHE A 69 -13.18 -10.66 14.05
CA PHE A 69 -13.97 -9.46 13.84
C PHE A 69 -15.30 -9.82 13.20
N ASP A 70 -16.37 -9.20 13.67
CA ASP A 70 -17.64 -9.19 12.96
C ASP A 70 -17.73 -7.96 12.00
N GLU A 71 -18.77 -7.90 11.19
CA GLU A 71 -18.93 -6.79 10.23
C GLU A 71 -19.03 -5.41 10.91
N SER A 72 -19.48 -5.35 12.16
CA SER A 72 -19.61 -4.09 12.91
C SER A 72 -18.27 -3.56 13.42
N ALA A 73 -17.29 -4.43 13.61
CA ALA A 73 -15.94 -4.07 14.00
C ALA A 73 -15.13 -3.49 12.84
N ILE A 74 -15.51 -3.78 11.59
CA ILE A 74 -14.83 -3.31 10.38
C ILE A 74 -15.30 -1.91 10.01
N LYS A 75 -14.48 -0.90 10.29
CA LYS A 75 -14.83 0.49 10.02
C LYS A 75 -14.40 0.93 8.62
N HIS A 76 -15.13 1.89 8.07
CA HIS A 76 -14.83 2.40 6.72
C HIS A 76 -13.60 3.28 6.66
N ASP A 77 -13.19 3.85 7.77
CA ASP A 77 -12.05 4.75 7.90
C ASP A 77 -10.79 4.08 8.45
N ASP A 78 -10.79 2.76 8.72
CA ASP A 78 -9.61 2.02 9.21
C ASP A 78 -8.37 2.27 8.35
N ILE A 79 -8.52 2.26 7.03
CA ILE A 79 -7.40 2.59 6.12
C ILE A 79 -6.94 4.05 6.27
N THR A 80 -7.84 4.97 6.57
CA THR A 80 -7.49 6.36 6.82
C THR A 80 -6.77 6.51 8.15
N CYS A 81 -7.20 5.79 9.19
CA CYS A 81 -6.54 5.72 10.49
C CYS A 81 -5.14 5.13 10.35
N PHE A 82 -4.99 4.02 9.61
CA PHE A 82 -3.68 3.45 9.28
C PHE A 82 -2.74 4.47 8.65
N ILE A 83 -3.17 5.17 7.61
CA ILE A 83 -2.33 6.17 6.91
C ILE A 83 -1.95 7.32 7.85
N LYS A 84 -2.90 7.82 8.67
CA LYS A 84 -2.63 8.89 9.65
C LYS A 84 -1.62 8.43 10.70
N SER A 85 -1.81 7.24 11.26
CA SER A 85 -0.90 6.66 12.24
C SER A 85 0.51 6.48 11.68
N LEU A 86 0.63 5.90 10.47
CA LEU A 86 1.93 5.72 9.81
C LEU A 86 2.63 7.06 9.57
N LYS A 87 1.95 8.07 9.05
CA LYS A 87 2.52 9.42 8.86
C LYS A 87 3.04 10.00 10.17
N SER A 88 2.24 9.94 11.24
CA SER A 88 2.63 10.44 12.55
C SER A 88 3.88 9.74 13.10
N GLN A 89 3.99 8.42 12.91
CA GLN A 89 5.16 7.65 13.33
C GLN A 89 6.42 8.01 12.52
N LEU A 90 6.29 8.23 11.20
CA LEU A 90 7.41 8.66 10.36
C LEU A 90 7.90 10.07 10.75
N GLU A 91 6.99 10.97 11.09
CA GLU A 91 7.32 12.32 11.57
C GLU A 91 7.97 12.28 12.97
N ALA A 92 7.44 11.45 13.89
CA ALA A 92 8.04 11.27 15.22
C ALA A 92 9.46 10.71 15.13
N ASP A 93 9.70 9.74 14.24
CA ASP A 93 11.05 9.22 13.98
C ASP A 93 12.00 10.30 13.41
N ALA A 94 11.49 11.20 12.57
CA ALA A 94 12.26 12.34 12.08
C ALA A 94 12.72 13.23 13.23
N ARG A 95 11.76 13.71 14.01
CA ARG A 95 12.03 14.61 15.15
C ARG A 95 13.00 13.99 16.15
N ARG A 96 12.82 12.70 16.46
CA ARG A 96 13.74 11.97 17.36
C ARG A 96 15.18 11.94 16.80
N LYS A 97 15.35 11.58 15.54
CA LYS A 97 16.68 11.52 14.89
C LYS A 97 17.32 12.92 14.81
N GLU A 98 16.56 13.95 14.53
CA GLU A 98 17.01 15.34 14.50
C GLU A 98 17.47 15.80 15.91
N SER A 99 16.71 15.46 16.97
CA SER A 99 17.10 15.76 18.35
C SER A 99 18.36 15.01 18.79
N GLU A 100 18.67 13.87 18.18
CA GLU A 100 19.91 13.11 18.37
C GLU A 100 21.08 13.68 17.51
N GLY A 101 20.88 14.78 16.80
CA GLY A 101 21.89 15.40 15.91
C GLY A 101 22.14 14.61 14.63
N LYS A 102 21.27 13.66 14.28
CA LYS A 102 21.40 12.88 13.06
C LYS A 102 20.80 13.63 11.87
N ARG A 103 21.47 13.54 10.70
CA ARG A 103 20.91 14.04 9.45
C ARG A 103 19.68 13.22 9.07
N VAL A 104 18.56 13.90 8.80
CA VAL A 104 17.32 13.28 8.36
C VAL A 104 16.94 13.78 6.97
N HIS A 105 16.76 12.88 6.02
CA HIS A 105 16.24 13.24 4.71
C HIS A 105 14.72 13.46 4.79
N PRO A 106 14.17 14.51 4.16
CA PRO A 106 12.74 14.74 4.11
C PRO A 106 12.04 13.54 3.44
N CYS A 107 10.85 13.19 3.92
CA CYS A 107 10.11 12.07 3.38
C CYS A 107 8.60 12.32 3.47
N THR A 108 8.00 12.61 2.33
CA THR A 108 6.54 12.64 2.17
C THR A 108 6.06 11.24 1.85
N LEU A 109 5.16 10.68 2.67
CA LEU A 109 4.52 9.41 2.37
C LEU A 109 3.46 9.61 1.29
N ARG A 110 3.68 8.98 0.13
CA ARG A 110 2.68 8.82 -0.93
C ARG A 110 2.13 7.39 -0.90
N TYR A 111 0.88 7.21 -1.32
CA TYR A 111 0.23 5.90 -1.26
C TYR A 111 -0.91 5.74 -2.27
N VAL A 112 -1.17 4.49 -2.60
CA VAL A 112 -2.38 4.03 -3.28
C VAL A 112 -2.90 2.81 -2.52
N TRP A 113 -4.21 2.68 -2.39
CA TRP A 113 -4.82 1.48 -1.81
C TRP A 113 -6.06 1.04 -2.58
N ALA A 114 -6.31 -0.25 -2.57
CA ALA A 114 -7.54 -0.88 -3.04
C ALA A 114 -8.10 -1.79 -1.94
N LYS A 115 -9.41 -1.69 -1.68
CA LYS A 115 -10.16 -2.60 -0.81
C LYS A 115 -10.78 -3.71 -1.67
N GLU A 116 -10.49 -4.94 -1.33
CA GLU A 116 -10.97 -6.12 -2.05
C GLU A 116 -11.67 -7.08 -1.09
N GLN A 117 -12.68 -7.77 -1.61
CA GLN A 117 -13.34 -8.86 -0.90
C GLN A 117 -13.85 -9.85 -1.95
N CYS A 118 -13.18 -10.99 -2.03
CA CYS A 118 -13.55 -12.06 -2.95
C CYS A 118 -14.29 -13.17 -2.18
N SER A 119 -13.64 -14.29 -1.99
CA SER A 119 -14.15 -15.45 -1.24
C SER A 119 -13.81 -15.41 0.26
N SER A 120 -13.07 -14.40 0.71
CA SER A 120 -12.72 -14.23 2.12
C SER A 120 -13.88 -13.65 2.90
N GLU A 121 -14.03 -14.08 4.15
CA GLU A 121 -15.04 -13.59 5.07
C GLU A 121 -14.94 -12.08 5.26
N HIS A 122 -13.71 -11.56 5.40
CA HIS A 122 -13.44 -10.14 5.58
C HIS A 122 -12.79 -9.50 4.35
N PRO A 123 -13.02 -8.20 4.12
CA PRO A 123 -12.27 -7.45 3.14
C PRO A 123 -10.80 -7.35 3.56
N HIS A 124 -9.94 -7.04 2.59
CA HIS A 124 -8.54 -6.73 2.83
C HIS A 124 -8.11 -5.55 1.95
N PHE A 125 -7.02 -4.90 2.36
CA PHE A 125 -6.47 -3.80 1.58
C PHE A 125 -5.16 -4.22 0.94
N HIS A 126 -5.02 -3.94 -0.36
CA HIS A 126 -3.74 -3.89 -1.04
C HIS A 126 -3.26 -2.45 -1.01
N VAL A 127 -2.10 -2.21 -0.46
CA VAL A 127 -1.55 -0.87 -0.28
C VAL A 127 -0.18 -0.78 -0.94
N ILE A 128 0.07 0.29 -1.68
CA ILE A 128 1.39 0.71 -2.12
C ILE A 128 1.78 1.94 -1.33
N LEU A 129 2.92 1.89 -0.67
CA LEU A 129 3.54 3.00 0.03
C LEU A 129 4.77 3.44 -0.76
N LEU A 130 4.92 4.74 -1.00
CA LEU A 130 6.08 5.32 -1.68
C LEU A 130 6.74 6.32 -0.75
N LEU A 131 8.04 6.15 -0.54
CA LEU A 131 8.84 6.83 0.47
C LEU A 131 10.16 7.33 -0.15
N ASN A 132 10.79 8.33 0.48
CA ASN A 132 12.14 8.72 0.11
C ASN A 132 13.13 7.56 0.40
N ARG A 133 13.79 7.06 -0.65
CA ARG A 133 14.75 5.97 -0.55
C ARG A 133 15.99 6.33 0.26
N ASP A 134 16.36 7.61 0.31
CA ASP A 134 17.52 8.07 1.09
C ASP A 134 17.24 8.05 2.59
N ARG A 135 15.97 7.95 2.98
CA ARG A 135 15.55 7.80 4.36
C ARG A 135 15.16 6.37 4.72
N TYR A 136 14.45 5.68 3.82
CA TYR A 136 13.98 4.31 4.00
C TYR A 136 14.36 3.46 2.79
N ASN A 137 15.37 2.61 2.92
CA ASN A 137 15.90 1.81 1.82
C ASN A 137 15.50 0.32 1.90
N GLY A 138 14.69 -0.06 2.87
CA GLY A 138 14.22 -1.41 3.11
C GLY A 138 13.25 -1.45 4.27
N LEU A 139 12.64 -2.61 4.48
CA LEU A 139 11.71 -2.87 5.58
C LEU A 139 12.42 -2.93 6.95
N GLY A 140 13.74 -3.19 6.95
CA GLY A 140 14.52 -3.55 8.13
C GLY A 140 14.46 -5.05 8.42
N ASP A 141 15.15 -5.48 9.49
CA ASP A 141 15.09 -6.87 9.93
C ASP A 141 13.67 -7.17 10.41
N PHE A 142 13.01 -8.01 9.63
CA PHE A 142 11.64 -8.40 9.86
C PHE A 142 11.57 -9.92 9.75
N THR A 143 11.19 -10.53 10.85
CA THR A 143 10.97 -11.97 10.93
C THR A 143 9.49 -12.24 10.79
N SER A 144 9.12 -12.96 9.72
CA SER A 144 7.75 -13.44 9.55
C SER A 144 7.43 -14.48 10.65
N PRO A 145 6.24 -14.46 11.25
CA PRO A 145 5.85 -15.42 12.28
C PRO A 145 5.97 -16.88 11.85
N SER A 146 5.95 -17.15 10.54
CA SER A 146 6.06 -18.49 9.96
C SER A 146 7.46 -19.14 10.12
N HIS A 147 8.46 -18.42 10.60
CA HIS A 147 9.84 -18.93 10.76
C HIS A 147 10.38 -18.88 12.19
N GLN A 148 9.53 -18.60 13.20
CA GLN A 148 9.98 -18.49 14.59
C GLN A 148 9.13 -19.30 15.57
N ASP A 149 9.31 -20.59 15.56
CA ASP A 149 8.95 -21.45 16.72
C ASP A 149 9.90 -21.27 17.94
N GLY A 150 10.76 -20.25 17.96
CA GLY A 150 11.81 -20.13 18.96
C GLY A 150 11.95 -18.83 19.73
N LEU A 151 11.33 -17.72 19.34
CA LEU A 151 11.55 -16.42 20.01
C LEU A 151 10.26 -15.82 20.60
N ARG A 152 9.66 -16.55 21.55
CA ARG A 152 8.72 -15.96 22.50
C ARG A 152 9.49 -15.04 23.43
N GLY A 153 9.38 -13.73 23.26
CA GLY A 153 9.78 -12.81 24.32
C GLY A 153 10.56 -11.56 24.00
N GLN A 154 10.85 -11.23 22.74
CA GLN A 154 11.42 -9.90 22.46
C GLN A 154 10.29 -8.88 22.35
N ALA A 155 10.18 -8.05 23.40
CA ALA A 155 9.36 -6.85 23.35
C ALA A 155 9.81 -5.98 22.17
N PHE A 156 8.85 -5.42 21.43
CA PHE A 156 9.12 -4.34 20.47
C PHE A 156 9.69 -3.16 21.26
N ASN A 157 11.01 -3.07 21.37
CA ASN A 157 11.68 -1.97 22.06
C ASN A 157 11.46 -0.68 21.26
N GLU A 158 10.77 0.26 21.84
CA GLU A 158 10.35 1.55 21.30
C GLU A 158 11.41 2.34 20.51
N PRO A 159 12.70 2.39 20.87
CA PRO A 159 13.65 3.25 20.14
C PRO A 159 14.02 2.73 18.74
N ALA A 160 13.76 1.48 18.43
CA ALA A 160 14.37 0.78 17.29
C ALA A 160 13.37 0.24 16.25
N LEU A 161 12.12 0.72 16.22
CA LEU A 161 11.19 0.29 15.17
C LEU A 161 11.72 0.62 13.79
N ASN A 162 11.97 -0.43 13.01
CA ASN A 162 12.23 -0.32 11.59
C ASN A 162 10.92 0.01 10.81
N LEU A 163 11.00 0.09 9.50
CA LEU A 163 9.83 0.48 8.70
C LEU A 163 8.71 -0.56 8.76
N SER A 164 9.03 -1.85 8.77
CA SER A 164 8.03 -2.91 8.90
C SER A 164 7.29 -2.84 10.23
N GLY A 165 8.00 -2.64 11.34
CA GLY A 165 7.40 -2.47 12.65
C GLY A 165 6.47 -1.26 12.74
N ARG A 166 6.82 -0.14 12.07
CA ARG A 166 5.94 1.04 11.99
C ARG A 166 4.67 0.78 11.19
N ILE A 167 4.77 0.01 10.11
CA ILE A 167 3.61 -0.39 9.31
C ILE A 167 2.69 -1.29 10.13
N ILE A 168 3.25 -2.27 10.87
CA ILE A 168 2.48 -3.16 11.76
C ILE A 168 1.79 -2.34 12.85
N ARG A 169 2.53 -1.48 13.57
CA ARG A 169 1.96 -0.61 14.61
C ARG A 169 0.89 0.33 14.08
N ALA A 170 1.03 0.83 12.85
CA ALA A 170 0.03 1.69 12.25
C ALA A 170 -1.28 0.93 11.98
N TRP A 171 -1.21 -0.34 11.57
CA TRP A 171 -2.39 -1.17 11.39
C TRP A 171 -2.98 -1.60 12.74
N ALA A 172 -2.17 -1.98 13.72
CA ALA A 172 -2.59 -2.23 15.09
C ALA A 172 -3.38 -1.04 15.66
N SER A 173 -2.83 0.17 15.55
CA SER A 173 -3.49 1.40 15.98
C SER A 173 -4.82 1.68 15.25
N ALA A 174 -4.95 1.30 13.98
CA ALA A 174 -6.18 1.48 13.22
C ALA A 174 -7.29 0.52 13.67
N LEU A 175 -6.91 -0.66 14.15
CA LEU A 175 -7.84 -1.72 14.59
C LEU A 175 -8.04 -1.78 16.11
N ASP A 176 -7.37 -0.90 16.87
CA ASP A 176 -7.35 -0.95 18.33
C ASP A 176 -6.82 -2.29 18.88
N LEU A 177 -5.72 -2.77 18.30
CA LEU A 177 -5.05 -4.03 18.64
C LEU A 177 -3.63 -3.78 19.15
N ASP A 178 -3.07 -4.79 19.81
CA ASP A 178 -1.65 -4.83 20.10
C ASP A 178 -0.80 -5.12 18.86
N ASP A 179 0.44 -4.60 18.83
CA ASP A 179 1.39 -4.81 17.72
C ASP A 179 1.60 -6.29 17.39
N ARG A 180 1.58 -7.17 18.41
CA ARG A 180 1.76 -8.61 18.25
C ARG A 180 0.59 -9.25 17.48
N ASP A 181 -0.63 -8.86 17.82
CA ASP A 181 -1.83 -9.38 17.16
C ASP A 181 -1.92 -8.88 15.72
N ALA A 182 -1.51 -7.64 15.49
CA ALA A 182 -1.50 -7.06 14.16
C ALA A 182 -0.38 -7.60 13.25
N GLN A 183 0.67 -8.20 13.79
CA GLN A 183 1.81 -8.70 13.00
C GLN A 183 1.37 -9.73 11.95
N ALA A 184 0.49 -10.66 12.30
CA ALA A 184 -0.04 -11.67 11.38
C ALA A 184 -1.02 -11.10 10.34
N LEU A 185 -1.53 -9.89 10.58
CA LEU A 185 -2.51 -9.21 9.72
C LEU A 185 -1.86 -8.33 8.65
N VAL A 186 -0.56 -8.08 8.77
CA VAL A 186 0.23 -7.29 7.81
C VAL A 186 1.13 -8.21 7.01
N HIS A 187 0.78 -8.42 5.73
CA HIS A 187 1.54 -9.27 4.85
C HIS A 187 2.43 -8.43 3.93
N PHE A 188 3.75 -8.58 4.09
CA PHE A 188 4.73 -8.02 3.16
C PHE A 188 4.91 -8.98 1.99
N CYS A 189 4.46 -8.58 0.82
CA CYS A 189 4.48 -9.44 -0.36
C CYS A 189 5.93 -9.80 -0.75
N GLN A 190 6.14 -11.05 -1.12
CA GLN A 190 7.39 -11.45 -1.79
C GLN A 190 7.58 -10.59 -3.04
N ASP A 191 8.79 -10.11 -3.29
CA ASP A 191 9.12 -9.18 -4.38
C ASP A 191 8.24 -7.91 -4.40
N GLY A 192 7.75 -7.51 -3.22
CA GLY A 192 6.90 -6.32 -3.06
C GLY A 192 7.67 -5.02 -2.82
N CYS A 193 9.01 -5.04 -2.84
CA CYS A 193 9.86 -3.87 -2.61
C CYS A 193 10.54 -3.42 -3.89
N TYR A 194 10.37 -2.16 -4.27
CA TYR A 194 10.93 -1.56 -5.47
C TYR A 194 11.81 -0.37 -5.11
N ARG A 195 13.01 -0.31 -5.69
CA ARG A 195 13.93 0.81 -5.58
C ARG A 195 14.02 1.48 -6.93
N VAL A 196 13.23 2.52 -7.13
CA VAL A 196 13.13 3.21 -8.42
C VAL A 196 13.79 4.58 -8.39
N ASN A 197 14.29 5.01 -9.54
CA ASN A 197 14.81 6.34 -9.77
C ASN A 197 14.03 6.97 -10.93
N HIS A 198 13.97 8.29 -10.97
CA HIS A 198 13.28 8.98 -12.06
C HIS A 198 13.91 8.72 -13.44
N ASN A 199 15.18 8.36 -13.50
CA ASN A 199 15.92 7.99 -14.72
C ASN A 199 15.98 6.49 -14.98
N ASP A 200 15.12 5.69 -14.35
CA ASP A 200 15.07 4.23 -14.49
C ASP A 200 13.71 3.83 -15.12
N PRO A 201 13.57 3.90 -16.45
CA PRO A 201 12.30 3.59 -17.10
C PRO A 201 11.87 2.13 -16.90
N GLU A 202 12.81 1.18 -16.86
CA GLU A 202 12.50 -0.25 -16.67
C GLU A 202 11.97 -0.52 -15.26
N GLY A 203 12.62 0.03 -14.24
CA GLY A 203 12.16 -0.08 -12.86
C GLY A 203 10.81 0.61 -12.63
N LEU A 204 10.57 1.73 -13.31
CA LEU A 204 9.28 2.44 -13.26
C LEU A 204 8.16 1.66 -13.96
N ASP A 205 8.45 1.02 -15.08
CA ASP A 205 7.47 0.18 -15.78
C ASP A 205 7.15 -1.08 -14.97
N ALA A 206 8.16 -1.72 -14.37
CA ALA A 206 7.94 -2.86 -13.48
C ALA A 206 7.09 -2.49 -12.24
N LEU A 207 7.38 -1.33 -11.64
CA LEU A 207 6.55 -0.81 -10.53
C LEU A 207 5.13 -0.53 -10.99
N PHE A 208 4.96 0.17 -12.13
CA PHE A 208 3.63 0.51 -12.65
C PHE A 208 2.81 -0.73 -12.98
N GLU A 209 3.39 -1.72 -13.66
CA GLU A 209 2.75 -3.00 -13.96
C GLU A 209 2.27 -3.68 -12.66
N ARG A 210 3.12 -3.75 -11.64
CA ARG A 210 2.76 -4.35 -10.35
C ARG A 210 1.64 -3.61 -9.64
N VAL A 211 1.68 -2.26 -9.64
CA VAL A 211 0.69 -1.43 -8.94
C VAL A 211 -0.62 -1.37 -9.71
N SER A 212 -0.60 -1.50 -11.04
CA SER A 212 -1.80 -1.49 -11.88
C SER A 212 -2.80 -2.60 -11.51
N TYR A 213 -2.34 -3.69 -10.87
CA TYR A 213 -3.20 -4.70 -10.25
C TYR A 213 -4.28 -4.09 -9.34
N LEU A 214 -3.99 -3.01 -8.63
CA LEU A 214 -4.94 -2.33 -7.75
C LEU A 214 -6.11 -1.72 -8.52
N ALA A 215 -5.98 -1.56 -9.84
CA ALA A 215 -7.03 -1.03 -10.70
C ALA A 215 -7.99 -2.10 -11.25
N LYS A 216 -7.77 -3.40 -10.98
CA LYS A 216 -8.64 -4.48 -11.48
C LYS A 216 -10.09 -4.30 -11.02
N VAL A 217 -11.02 -4.73 -11.85
CA VAL A 217 -12.47 -4.63 -11.59
C VAL A 217 -12.92 -5.68 -10.58
N GLU A 218 -12.46 -6.89 -10.75
CA GLU A 218 -12.84 -8.04 -9.93
C GLU A 218 -12.47 -7.81 -8.47
N THR A 219 -13.19 -8.47 -7.58
CA THR A 219 -12.96 -8.45 -6.12
C THR A 219 -13.28 -7.13 -5.42
N LYS A 220 -13.64 -6.08 -6.15
CA LYS A 220 -14.10 -4.81 -5.56
C LYS A 220 -15.62 -4.78 -5.46
N ARG A 221 -16.13 -4.47 -4.27
CA ARG A 221 -17.57 -4.26 -4.07
C ARG A 221 -17.92 -2.82 -4.40
N TYR A 222 -18.69 -2.63 -5.48
CA TYR A 222 -19.23 -1.34 -5.89
C TYR A 222 -20.66 -1.17 -5.39
N GLY A 223 -21.14 0.07 -5.27
CA GLY A 223 -22.52 0.36 -4.87
C GLY A 223 -22.81 0.29 -3.37
N THR A 224 -21.80 0.08 -2.52
CA THR A 224 -21.94 0.01 -1.06
C THR A 224 -21.91 1.39 -0.36
N GLY A 225 -21.83 2.49 -1.11
CA GLY A 225 -21.62 3.84 -0.56
C GLY A 225 -20.17 4.10 -0.11
N HIS A 226 -19.29 3.11 -0.13
CA HIS A 226 -17.93 3.20 0.36
C HIS A 226 -16.90 3.10 -0.76
N ARG A 227 -15.77 3.77 -0.58
CA ARG A 227 -14.68 3.73 -1.54
C ARG A 227 -13.96 2.38 -1.50
N CYS A 228 -13.78 1.77 -2.67
CA CYS A 228 -12.95 0.58 -2.85
C CYS A 228 -11.53 0.90 -3.36
N PHE A 229 -11.23 2.18 -3.61
CA PHE A 229 -9.94 2.66 -4.08
C PHE A 229 -9.66 4.07 -3.54
N GLY A 230 -8.42 4.34 -3.18
CA GLY A 230 -7.98 5.66 -2.75
C GLY A 230 -6.48 5.88 -2.94
N SER A 231 -6.10 7.16 -2.90
CA SER A 231 -4.70 7.57 -3.09
C SER A 231 -4.41 8.88 -2.38
N SER A 232 -3.12 9.16 -2.14
CA SER A 232 -2.67 10.47 -1.69
C SER A 232 -3.00 11.53 -2.74
N GLN A 233 -3.53 12.69 -2.30
CA GLN A 233 -4.01 13.75 -3.21
C GLN A 233 -2.92 14.80 -3.48
N ARG A 234 -2.30 15.35 -2.44
CA ARG A 234 -1.26 16.40 -2.54
C ARG A 234 -0.21 16.16 -1.48
#